data_7dbc7335fb3f9dc389b07a4502a90734
#
_entry.id   7dbc7335fb3f9dc389b07a4502a90734
#
_cell.length_a   1.000
_cell.length_b   1.000
_cell.length_c   1.000
_cell.angle_alpha   90.00
_cell.angle_beta   90.00
_cell.angle_gamma   90.00
#
_symmetry.space_group_name_H-M   'P 1'
#
loop_
_entity.id
_entity.type
_entity.pdbx_description
1 polymer ?
#
loop_
_entity_poly.entity_id
_entity_poly.type
_entity_poly.pdbx_seq_one_letter_code
_entity_poly.pdbx_strand_id
1 'polypeptide(L)'
;MTTRYAMSQQLTRLIPLAGFRAVRGAELAASGRVRHLAGPLWLVEGSNGAVWCVDLAAGCDCPDGKAPRDGNGVRWCKHYCAVMLAAGK
;
A
#
# COMPACT_ATOMS: atom_id res chain seq x y z
N MET A 1 9.34 10.92 9.81
CA MET A 1 8.10 11.32 9.12
C MET A 1 8.36 11.42 7.61
N THR A 2 7.50 10.82 6.80
CA THR A 2 7.67 10.85 5.36
C THR A 2 7.28 12.23 4.82
N THR A 3 8.22 12.93 4.17
CA THR A 3 7.93 14.21 3.55
C THR A 3 7.19 14.00 2.24
N ARG A 4 6.56 15.07 1.73
CA ARG A 4 5.92 15.06 0.41
C ARG A 4 6.89 14.62 -0.69
N TYR A 5 8.13 15.11 -0.62
CA TYR A 5 9.17 14.78 -1.60
C TYR A 5 9.52 13.29 -1.56
N ALA A 6 9.74 12.73 -0.37
CA ALA A 6 10.06 11.32 -0.22
C ALA A 6 8.91 10.42 -0.71
N MET A 7 7.65 10.80 -0.40
CA MET A 7 6.49 10.05 -0.87
C MET A 7 6.38 10.09 -2.39
N SER A 8 6.67 11.22 -3.03
CA SER A 8 6.67 11.34 -4.49
C SER A 8 7.70 10.43 -5.14
N GLN A 9 8.89 10.33 -4.56
CA GLN A 9 9.94 9.44 -5.07
C GLN A 9 9.54 7.97 -4.94
N GLN A 10 8.95 7.59 -3.80
CA GLN A 10 8.46 6.23 -3.59
C GLN A 10 7.35 5.90 -4.58
N LEU A 11 6.42 6.82 -4.77
CA LEU A 11 5.32 6.65 -5.72
C LEU A 11 5.85 6.45 -7.14
N THR A 12 6.86 7.23 -7.55
CA THR A 12 7.49 7.10 -8.85
C THR A 12 8.07 5.71 -9.08
N ARG A 13 8.63 5.09 -8.02
CA ARG A 13 9.14 3.71 -8.11
C ARG A 13 8.02 2.68 -8.19
N LEU A 14 6.88 2.94 -7.55
CA LEU A 14 5.77 1.99 -7.49
C LEU A 14 4.91 2.00 -8.76
N ILE A 15 4.82 3.12 -9.47
CA ILE A 15 3.99 3.25 -10.66
C ILE A 15 4.31 2.20 -11.73
N PRO A 16 5.59 1.94 -12.09
CA PRO A 16 5.88 0.92 -13.09
C PRO A 16 5.43 -0.47 -12.70
N LEU A 17 5.38 -0.77 -11.40
CA LEU A 17 4.95 -2.08 -10.89
C LEU A 17 3.43 -2.17 -10.74
N ALA A 18 2.82 -1.16 -10.12
CA ALA A 18 1.43 -1.25 -9.65
C ALA A 18 0.46 -0.34 -10.43
N GLY A 19 0.98 0.55 -11.30
CA GLY A 19 0.15 1.43 -12.10
C GLY A 19 -0.71 2.37 -11.25
N PHE A 20 -1.99 2.51 -11.61
CA PHE A 20 -2.89 3.41 -10.90
C PHE A 20 -3.15 2.98 -9.44
N ARG A 21 -2.90 1.71 -9.11
CA ARG A 21 -3.00 1.23 -7.72
C ARG A 21 -1.98 1.92 -6.82
N ALA A 22 -0.82 2.29 -7.36
CA ALA A 22 0.16 3.08 -6.62
C ALA A 22 -0.38 4.47 -6.30
N VAL A 23 -1.06 5.11 -7.25
CA VAL A 23 -1.68 6.41 -7.05
C VAL A 23 -2.80 6.33 -6.01
N ARG A 24 -3.66 5.32 -6.10
CA ARG A 24 -4.72 5.07 -5.11
C ARG A 24 -4.15 4.81 -3.73
N GLY A 25 -3.05 4.05 -3.67
CA GLY A 25 -2.34 3.80 -2.41
C GLY A 25 -1.82 5.09 -1.79
N ALA A 26 -1.27 5.99 -2.60
CA ALA A 26 -0.80 7.28 -2.13
C ALA A 26 -1.93 8.12 -1.54
N GLU A 27 -3.10 8.11 -2.17
CA GLU A 27 -4.29 8.80 -1.64
C GLU A 27 -4.70 8.24 -0.28
N LEU A 28 -4.71 6.92 -0.13
CA LEU A 28 -5.03 6.27 1.14
C LEU A 28 -4.01 6.63 2.22
N ALA A 29 -2.72 6.59 1.90
CA ALA A 29 -1.68 6.93 2.85
C ALA A 29 -1.79 8.39 3.30
N ALA A 30 -2.07 9.30 2.36
CA ALA A 30 -2.21 10.71 2.65
C ALA A 30 -3.47 11.04 3.46
N SER A 31 -4.51 10.20 3.37
CA SER A 31 -5.78 10.42 4.06
C SER A 31 -5.78 9.97 5.52
N GLY A 32 -4.67 9.41 6.03
CA GLY A 32 -4.58 8.94 7.40
C GLY A 32 -5.29 7.62 7.66
N ARG A 33 -5.60 6.86 6.62
CA ARG A 33 -6.32 5.59 6.72
C ARG A 33 -5.41 4.39 6.89
N VAL A 34 -4.11 4.61 7.03
CA VAL A 34 -3.12 3.56 7.19
C VAL A 34 -2.55 3.63 8.60
N ARG A 35 -2.55 2.49 9.28
CA ARG A 35 -2.13 2.42 10.68
C ARG A 35 -1.18 1.24 10.88
N HIS A 36 -0.03 1.50 11.49
CA HIS A 36 0.91 0.44 11.85
C HIS A 36 0.42 -0.26 13.12
N LEU A 37 0.39 -1.59 13.10
CA LEU A 37 0.05 -2.40 14.27
C LEU A 37 1.29 -2.85 15.03
N ALA A 38 2.08 -3.73 14.40
CA ALA A 38 3.28 -4.28 15.01
C ALA A 38 4.09 -5.00 13.94
N GLY A 39 5.42 -4.86 13.96
CA GLY A 39 6.29 -5.54 13.00
C GLY A 39 5.86 -5.30 11.56
N PRO A 40 5.63 -6.37 10.77
CA PRO A 40 5.20 -6.21 9.36
C PRO A 40 3.70 -5.97 9.20
N LEU A 41 2.91 -5.93 10.27
CA LEU A 41 1.45 -5.87 10.20
C LEU A 41 0.94 -4.45 10.24
N TRP A 42 0.05 -4.13 9.31
CA TRP A 42 -0.56 -2.82 9.14
C TRP A 42 -2.06 -2.97 8.91
N LEU A 43 -2.83 -1.94 9.24
CA LEU A 43 -4.25 -1.86 8.90
C LEU A 43 -4.47 -0.74 7.89
N VAL A 44 -5.35 -1.00 6.92
CA VAL A 44 -5.78 0.00 5.94
C VAL A 44 -7.30 0.04 5.95
N GLU A 45 -7.85 1.22 6.20
CA GLU A 45 -9.28 1.46 6.08
C GLU A 45 -9.60 1.83 4.63
N GLY A 46 -10.39 1.00 3.95
CA GLY A 46 -10.80 1.26 2.59
C GLY A 46 -11.87 2.35 2.51
N SER A 47 -12.15 2.80 1.28
CA SER A 47 -13.09 3.89 1.03
C SER A 47 -14.53 3.56 1.42
N ASN A 48 -14.87 2.29 1.52
CA ASN A 48 -16.20 1.81 1.91
C ASN A 48 -16.30 1.42 3.38
N GLY A 49 -15.30 1.78 4.20
CA GLY A 49 -15.27 1.45 5.62
C GLY A 49 -14.73 0.07 5.95
N ALA A 50 -14.44 -0.76 4.96
CA ALA A 50 -13.82 -2.06 5.21
C ALA A 50 -12.38 -1.86 5.69
N VAL A 51 -11.94 -2.69 6.64
CA VAL A 51 -10.57 -2.64 7.17
C VAL A 51 -9.83 -3.88 6.70
N TRP A 52 -8.65 -3.67 6.14
CA TRP A 52 -7.80 -4.74 5.60
C TRP A 52 -6.52 -4.85 6.40
N CYS A 53 -6.15 -6.06 6.77
CA CYS A 53 -4.87 -6.32 7.40
C CYS A 53 -3.84 -6.57 6.30
N VAL A 54 -2.75 -5.81 6.32
CA VAL A 54 -1.68 -5.92 5.33
C VAL A 54 -0.41 -6.36 6.02
N ASP A 55 0.21 -7.40 5.49
CA ASP A 55 1.51 -7.90 5.95
C ASP A 55 2.54 -7.50 4.90
N LEU A 56 3.58 -6.77 5.30
CA LEU A 56 4.61 -6.32 4.36
C LEU A 56 5.30 -7.48 3.65
N ALA A 57 5.38 -8.65 4.29
CA ALA A 57 6.01 -9.83 3.69
C ALA A 57 5.03 -10.66 2.85
N ALA A 58 3.76 -10.79 3.30
CA ALA A 58 2.79 -11.67 2.67
C ALA A 58 1.77 -10.96 1.79
N GLY A 59 1.57 -9.66 1.98
CA GLY A 59 0.65 -8.88 1.18
C GLY A 59 -0.71 -8.68 1.85
N CYS A 60 -1.69 -8.27 1.03
CA CYS A 60 -3.06 -7.98 1.45
C CYS A 60 -3.99 -9.07 0.93
N ASP A 61 -4.97 -9.46 1.72
CA ASP A 61 -5.95 -10.49 1.34
C ASP A 61 -7.25 -9.91 0.78
N CYS A 62 -7.23 -8.66 0.33
CA CYS A 62 -8.39 -8.04 -0.28
C CYS A 62 -8.76 -8.75 -1.61
N PRO A 63 -10.01 -8.54 -2.11
CA PRO A 63 -10.47 -9.27 -3.30
C PRO A 63 -9.94 -8.75 -4.64
N ASP A 64 -8.92 -7.90 -4.67
CA ASP A 64 -8.33 -7.40 -5.91
C ASP A 64 -7.43 -8.46 -6.57
N GLY A 65 -8.07 -9.49 -7.14
CA GLY A 65 -7.37 -10.59 -7.78
C GLY A 65 -6.62 -10.22 -9.05
N LYS A 66 -6.87 -9.04 -9.61
CA LYS A 66 -6.20 -8.54 -10.81
C LYS A 66 -4.95 -7.73 -10.50
N ALA A 67 -4.66 -7.48 -9.24
CA ALA A 67 -3.46 -6.73 -8.87
C ALA A 67 -2.20 -7.47 -9.31
N PRO A 68 -1.19 -6.76 -9.83
CA PRO A 68 0.05 -7.40 -10.26
C PRO A 68 0.78 -8.02 -9.08
N ARG A 69 1.48 -9.13 -9.34
CA ARG A 69 2.30 -9.81 -8.34
C ARG A 69 3.77 -9.53 -8.61
N ASP A 70 4.55 -9.40 -7.54
CA ASP A 70 6.00 -9.27 -7.67
C ASP A 70 6.66 -10.66 -7.78
N GLY A 71 7.99 -10.68 -7.81
CA GLY A 71 8.76 -11.91 -7.92
C GLY A 71 8.60 -12.85 -6.73
N ASN A 72 8.07 -12.37 -5.60
CA ASN A 72 7.80 -13.17 -4.41
C ASN A 72 6.32 -13.58 -4.31
N GLY A 73 5.52 -13.26 -5.33
CA GLY A 73 4.10 -13.60 -5.36
C GLY A 73 3.21 -12.66 -4.58
N VAL A 74 3.74 -11.55 -4.06
CA VAL A 74 2.95 -10.57 -3.31
C VAL A 74 2.15 -9.71 -4.27
N ARG A 75 0.84 -9.58 -4.01
CA ARG A 75 -0.04 -8.74 -4.82
C ARG A 75 0.12 -7.26 -4.44
N TRP A 76 0.31 -6.42 -5.44
CA TRP A 76 0.48 -4.99 -5.26
C TRP A 76 -0.86 -4.27 -5.47
N CYS A 77 -1.84 -4.56 -4.61
CA CYS A 77 -3.10 -3.84 -4.58
C CYS A 77 -2.91 -2.44 -3.99
N LYS A 78 -3.95 -1.60 -4.05
CA LYS A 78 -3.88 -0.23 -3.52
C LYS A 78 -3.57 -0.21 -2.02
N HIS A 79 -4.05 -1.19 -1.26
CA HIS A 79 -3.81 -1.26 0.18
C HIS A 79 -2.35 -1.57 0.48
N TYR A 80 -1.75 -2.51 -0.25
CA TYR A 80 -0.34 -2.83 -0.10
C TYR A 80 0.54 -1.64 -0.49
N CYS A 81 0.21 -0.96 -1.59
CA CYS A 81 0.92 0.26 -2.00
C CYS A 81 0.84 1.34 -0.92
N ALA A 82 -0.34 1.51 -0.31
CA ALA A 82 -0.51 2.50 0.76
C ALA A 82 0.40 2.20 1.94
N VAL A 83 0.51 0.94 2.33
CA VAL A 83 1.37 0.52 3.44
C VAL A 83 2.85 0.71 3.09
N MET A 84 3.26 0.35 1.88
CA MET A 84 4.63 0.55 1.43
C MET A 84 5.03 2.03 1.49
N LEU A 85 4.14 2.91 1.04
CA LEU A 85 4.37 4.35 1.07
C LEU A 85 4.43 4.88 2.50
N ALA A 86 3.48 4.47 3.35
CA ALA A 86 3.43 4.90 4.75
C ALA A 86 4.63 4.39 5.54
N ALA A 87 5.11 3.19 5.24
CA ALA A 87 6.27 2.59 5.91
C ALA A 87 7.60 3.14 5.41
N GLY A 88 7.62 3.90 4.32
CA GLY A 88 8.84 4.44 3.74
C GLY A 88 9.68 3.41 3.00
N LYS A 89 9.06 2.39 2.47
CA LYS A 89 9.74 1.28 1.80
C LYS A 89 9.95 1.46 0.30
#